data_675833be7fd29aad614533613eeb8786
#
_entry.id   675833be7fd29aad614533613eeb8786
#
_cell.length_a   1.000
_cell.length_b   1.000
_cell.length_c   1.000
_cell.angle_alpha   90.00
_cell.angle_beta   90.00
_cell.angle_gamma   90.00
#
_symmetry.space_group_name_H-M   'P 1'
#
loop_
_entity.id
_entity.type
_entity.pdbx_description
1 polymer ?
#
loop_
_entity_poly.entity_id
_entity_poly.type
_entity_poly.pdbx_seq_one_letter_code
_entity_poly.pdbx_strand_id
1 'polypeptide(L)'
;MKIERTLFFVSAFVAVLFFFSCRNKSAESTQYDSPTGGTIHISVDESFKPVIDEQVKVYQSSYPQAHILADYKSEAECLRDLQKDSTRMVIVAKGLTDEEGKQFTAAWGFRPNWDIVAYDAVSIIVNVESKDSVFTIARIQKMLTDSSSKADIAVDGNHATSTVRYLLDSVLKGKSFGSNVKAANGSKAVIDYVSNNKDAIGFVGSSWVGNQEDPEQVTEAKKIKQALVECKRCGKGYFAKPNQETIINGQYPMVRPLYYIIKENHTGLGTGFVNFLSLERGQLIFRRSYLVPGKMDFNIRKSDY
;
A
#
# COMPACT_ATOMS: atom_id res chain seq x y z
N MET A 1 58.77 21.98 55.66
CA MET A 1 59.11 21.47 54.30
C MET A 1 58.42 20.19 53.88
N LYS A 2 57.98 19.29 54.77
CA LYS A 2 57.17 18.10 54.35
C LYS A 2 55.66 18.39 54.14
N ILE A 3 55.11 19.32 54.91
CA ILE A 3 53.67 19.64 54.88
C ILE A 3 53.30 20.41 53.59
N GLU A 4 54.15 21.32 53.12
CA GLU A 4 53.88 22.07 51.85
C GLU A 4 53.91 21.21 50.59
N ARG A 5 54.79 20.18 50.57
CA ARG A 5 54.82 19.21 49.45
C ARG A 5 53.58 18.34 49.43
N THR A 6 53.04 17.95 50.59
CA THR A 6 51.79 17.14 50.65
C THR A 6 50.57 17.95 50.21
N LEU A 7 50.48 19.23 50.58
CA LEU A 7 49.40 20.11 50.14
C LEU A 7 49.44 20.34 48.60
N PHE A 8 50.63 20.45 47.99
CA PHE A 8 50.82 20.64 46.59
C PHE A 8 50.38 19.39 45.80
N PHE A 9 50.68 18.19 46.26
CA PHE A 9 50.25 16.94 45.62
C PHE A 9 48.75 16.71 45.76
N VAL A 10 48.11 17.07 46.86
CA VAL A 10 46.69 16.97 47.10
C VAL A 10 45.93 17.98 46.18
N SER A 11 46.46 19.22 46.05
CA SER A 11 45.88 20.23 45.14
C SER A 11 46.00 19.82 43.65
N ALA A 12 47.13 19.25 43.24
CA ALA A 12 47.33 18.75 41.89
C ALA A 12 46.42 17.55 41.56
N PHE A 13 46.18 16.66 42.55
CA PHE A 13 45.29 15.50 42.36
C PHE A 13 43.81 15.89 42.27
N VAL A 14 43.37 16.89 43.02
CA VAL A 14 42.01 17.45 42.95
C VAL A 14 41.80 18.17 41.64
N ALA A 15 42.81 18.90 41.11
CA ALA A 15 42.72 19.56 39.80
C ALA A 15 42.59 18.54 38.63
N VAL A 16 43.27 17.39 38.72
CA VAL A 16 43.15 16.32 37.68
C VAL A 16 41.79 15.66 37.71
N LEU A 17 41.13 15.53 38.87
CA LEU A 17 39.77 14.99 38.97
C LEU A 17 38.69 15.89 38.30
N PHE A 18 38.93 17.21 38.27
CA PHE A 18 38.00 18.12 37.59
C PHE A 18 38.09 18.06 36.05
N PHE A 19 39.24 17.64 35.50
CA PHE A 19 39.35 17.46 34.06
C PHE A 19 38.73 16.16 33.53
N PHE A 20 38.44 15.18 34.35
CA PHE A 20 37.73 13.94 33.94
C PHE A 20 36.22 14.02 34.10
N SER A 21 35.65 15.09 34.67
CA SER A 21 34.22 15.25 34.89
C SER A 21 33.47 15.83 33.67
N CYS A 22 34.17 16.27 32.63
CA CYS A 22 33.55 16.56 31.33
C CYS A 22 33.49 15.29 30.47
N ARG A 23 32.91 14.22 31.00
CA ARG A 23 32.38 13.16 30.17
C ARG A 23 31.11 13.76 29.54
N ASN A 24 31.26 14.30 28.35
CA ASN A 24 30.16 14.59 27.47
C ASN A 24 29.20 13.37 27.53
N LYS A 25 28.11 13.47 28.24
CA LYS A 25 26.91 12.85 27.77
C LYS A 25 26.75 13.47 26.39
N SER A 26 27.17 12.76 25.34
CA SER A 26 26.63 13.00 24.03
C SER A 26 25.14 13.08 24.28
N ALA A 27 24.57 14.28 24.23
CA ALA A 27 23.17 14.43 24.00
C ALA A 27 22.93 13.48 22.82
N GLU A 28 22.16 12.41 23.03
CA GLU A 28 21.52 11.73 21.92
C GLU A 28 20.86 12.88 21.17
N SER A 29 21.57 13.37 20.16
CA SER A 29 20.94 14.20 19.16
C SER A 29 19.84 13.27 18.66
N THR A 30 18.61 13.58 19.00
CA THR A 30 17.46 13.09 18.25
C THR A 30 17.72 13.60 16.84
N GLN A 31 18.55 12.85 16.12
CA GLN A 31 18.87 13.15 14.73
C GLN A 31 17.58 12.81 14.01
N TYR A 32 16.75 13.83 13.85
CA TYR A 32 15.56 13.73 13.02
C TYR A 32 16.03 13.22 11.66
N ASP A 33 15.36 12.20 11.16
CA ASP A 33 15.55 11.73 9.81
C ASP A 33 15.30 12.89 8.82
N SER A 34 15.95 12.82 7.70
CA SER A 34 15.79 13.79 6.59
C SER A 34 14.98 13.18 5.46
N PRO A 35 14.51 13.99 4.50
CA PRO A 35 13.82 13.44 3.32
C PRO A 35 14.63 12.39 2.55
N THR A 36 15.95 12.39 2.66
CA THR A 36 16.85 11.53 1.87
C THR A 36 17.68 10.57 2.73
N GLY A 37 17.43 10.48 4.04
CA GLY A 37 18.20 9.62 4.93
C GLY A 37 17.52 9.39 6.26
N GLY A 38 17.80 8.22 6.86
CA GLY A 38 17.22 7.74 8.10
C GLY A 38 16.52 6.40 7.93
N THR A 39 15.80 5.98 8.95
CA THR A 39 15.02 4.72 8.92
C THR A 39 13.61 4.98 9.42
N ILE A 40 12.61 4.54 8.65
CA ILE A 40 11.21 4.59 9.04
C ILE A 40 10.53 3.25 8.82
N HIS A 41 9.53 2.97 9.67
CA HIS A 41 8.59 1.87 9.47
C HIS A 41 7.30 2.39 8.84
N ILE A 42 6.84 1.69 7.81
CA ILE A 42 5.56 1.93 7.17
C ILE A 42 4.75 0.65 7.15
N SER A 43 3.44 0.73 7.34
CA SER A 43 2.54 -0.42 7.16
C SER A 43 1.76 -0.26 5.86
N VAL A 44 1.76 -1.30 5.05
CA VAL A 44 1.19 -1.29 3.70
C VAL A 44 0.17 -2.40 3.56
N ASP A 45 -1.00 -2.09 3.03
CA ASP A 45 -1.96 -3.12 2.66
C ASP A 45 -1.32 -4.07 1.63
N GLU A 46 -1.36 -5.36 1.94
CA GLU A 46 -0.72 -6.43 1.16
C GLU A 46 -1.16 -6.41 -0.31
N SER A 47 -2.38 -5.99 -0.58
CA SER A 47 -2.90 -5.87 -1.94
C SER A 47 -2.06 -4.97 -2.85
N PHE A 48 -1.22 -4.09 -2.29
CA PHE A 48 -0.36 -3.15 -3.03
C PHE A 48 1.13 -3.50 -2.96
N LYS A 49 1.47 -4.68 -2.38
CA LYS A 49 2.86 -5.08 -2.18
C LYS A 49 3.73 -4.95 -3.45
N PRO A 50 3.36 -5.47 -4.62
CA PRO A 50 4.26 -5.44 -5.79
C PRO A 50 4.64 -4.01 -6.20
N VAL A 51 3.68 -3.09 -6.24
CA VAL A 51 3.94 -1.72 -6.66
C VAL A 51 4.69 -0.92 -5.60
N ILE A 52 4.44 -1.15 -4.31
CA ILE A 52 5.13 -0.42 -3.24
C ILE A 52 6.56 -0.93 -3.06
N ASP A 53 6.82 -2.23 -3.24
CA ASP A 53 8.19 -2.76 -3.30
C ASP A 53 9.03 -2.05 -4.37
N GLU A 54 8.49 -1.85 -5.58
CA GLU A 54 9.19 -1.11 -6.63
C GLU A 54 9.38 0.38 -6.28
N GLN A 55 8.39 1.03 -5.66
CA GLN A 55 8.52 2.41 -5.18
C GLN A 55 9.65 2.55 -4.15
N VAL A 56 9.67 1.68 -3.14
CA VAL A 56 10.71 1.67 -2.09
C VAL A 56 12.09 1.38 -2.70
N LYS A 57 12.20 0.39 -3.56
CA LYS A 57 13.43 0.02 -4.24
C LYS A 57 14.04 1.19 -5.04
N VAL A 58 13.23 1.86 -5.84
CA VAL A 58 13.71 3.00 -6.66
C VAL A 58 14.05 4.20 -5.77
N TYR A 59 13.27 4.47 -4.72
CA TYR A 59 13.57 5.53 -3.77
C TYR A 59 14.90 5.30 -3.05
N GLN A 60 15.10 4.13 -2.47
CA GLN A 60 16.34 3.77 -1.76
C GLN A 60 17.56 3.70 -2.69
N SER A 61 17.37 3.30 -3.95
CA SER A 61 18.42 3.38 -4.97
C SER A 61 18.86 4.83 -5.26
N SER A 62 17.92 5.78 -5.18
CA SER A 62 18.22 7.20 -5.38
C SER A 62 18.81 7.85 -4.12
N TYR A 63 18.48 7.34 -2.95
CA TYR A 63 18.88 7.82 -1.64
C TYR A 63 19.41 6.67 -0.78
N PRO A 64 20.69 6.28 -0.93
CA PRO A 64 21.25 5.09 -0.26
C PRO A 64 21.24 5.14 1.27
N GLN A 65 21.07 6.33 1.87
CA GLN A 65 20.96 6.50 3.32
C GLN A 65 19.50 6.44 3.82
N ALA A 66 18.53 6.29 2.93
CA ALA A 66 17.13 6.13 3.26
C ALA A 66 16.78 4.65 3.40
N HIS A 67 16.22 4.25 4.54
CA HIS A 67 15.80 2.88 4.81
C HIS A 67 14.31 2.88 5.16
N ILE A 68 13.48 2.43 4.22
CA ILE A 68 12.04 2.30 4.41
C ILE A 68 11.74 0.81 4.65
N LEU A 69 11.29 0.50 5.87
CA LEU A 69 10.93 -0.85 6.29
C LEU A 69 9.41 -1.01 6.13
N ALA A 70 9.00 -1.67 5.06
CA ALA A 70 7.60 -1.88 4.73
C ALA A 70 7.08 -3.21 5.31
N ASP A 71 6.09 -3.14 6.20
CA ASP A 71 5.37 -4.28 6.75
C ASP A 71 4.07 -4.46 5.98
N TYR A 72 3.92 -5.59 5.29
CA TYR A 72 2.72 -5.91 4.50
C TYR A 72 1.71 -6.68 5.34
N LYS A 73 0.50 -6.13 5.46
CA LYS A 73 -0.57 -6.61 6.35
C LYS A 73 -1.94 -6.36 5.73
N SER A 74 -2.99 -6.79 6.42
CA SER A 74 -4.34 -6.36 6.07
C SER A 74 -4.54 -4.86 6.29
N GLU A 75 -5.41 -4.22 5.51
CA GLU A 75 -5.73 -2.80 5.64
C GLU A 75 -6.13 -2.40 7.06
N ALA A 76 -6.92 -3.24 7.74
CA ALA A 76 -7.33 -2.96 9.11
C ALA A 76 -6.15 -2.99 10.10
N GLU A 77 -5.16 -3.84 9.87
CA GLU A 77 -3.92 -3.87 10.68
C GLU A 77 -3.07 -2.64 10.42
N CYS A 78 -2.94 -2.21 9.16
CA CYS A 78 -2.24 -0.98 8.79
C CYS A 78 -2.85 0.24 9.50
N LEU A 79 -4.18 0.38 9.49
CA LEU A 79 -4.88 1.47 10.18
C LEU A 79 -4.70 1.42 11.71
N ARG A 80 -4.61 0.22 12.32
CA ARG A 80 -4.26 0.09 13.74
C ARG A 80 -2.81 0.48 14.00
N ASP A 81 -1.91 0.13 13.11
CA ASP A 81 -0.48 0.47 13.24
C ASP A 81 -0.25 1.98 13.18
N LEU A 82 -1.11 2.76 12.49
CA LEU A 82 -1.04 4.21 12.47
C LEU A 82 -1.11 4.83 13.88
N GLN A 83 -1.72 4.14 14.85
CA GLN A 83 -1.78 4.58 16.25
C GLN A 83 -0.49 4.30 17.03
N LYS A 84 0.40 3.44 16.51
CA LYS A 84 1.68 3.10 17.16
C LYS A 84 2.74 4.15 16.85
N ASP A 85 3.57 4.50 17.84
CA ASP A 85 4.65 5.47 17.66
C ASP A 85 5.72 4.99 16.68
N SER A 86 5.90 3.68 16.55
CA SER A 86 6.86 3.06 15.65
C SER A 86 6.47 3.21 14.16
N THR A 87 5.18 3.37 13.84
CA THR A 87 4.70 3.46 12.46
C THR A 87 4.59 4.91 12.04
N ARG A 88 5.36 5.31 11.04
CA ARG A 88 5.41 6.68 10.53
C ARG A 88 4.35 6.96 9.47
N MET A 89 4.03 5.97 8.67
CA MET A 89 3.10 6.09 7.54
C MET A 89 2.37 4.79 7.27
N VAL A 90 1.15 4.89 6.74
CA VAL A 90 0.45 3.74 6.19
C VAL A 90 0.03 4.00 4.74
N ILE A 91 -0.02 2.92 3.93
CA ILE A 91 -0.49 2.94 2.55
C ILE A 91 -1.65 1.96 2.44
N VAL A 92 -2.85 2.49 2.14
CA VAL A 92 -4.13 1.76 2.24
C VAL A 92 -5.12 2.24 1.17
N ALA A 93 -6.23 1.51 0.96
CA ALA A 93 -7.27 1.91 0.01
C ALA A 93 -8.40 2.76 0.63
N LYS A 94 -8.23 3.19 1.88
CA LYS A 94 -9.18 4.05 2.59
C LYS A 94 -8.46 5.29 3.13
N GLY A 95 -8.89 6.48 2.72
CA GLY A 95 -8.47 7.73 3.34
C GLY A 95 -9.14 7.95 4.69
N LEU A 96 -8.69 8.96 5.43
CA LEU A 96 -9.33 9.39 6.67
C LEU A 96 -10.62 10.18 6.35
N THR A 97 -11.65 9.95 7.14
CA THR A 97 -12.80 10.87 7.20
C THR A 97 -12.41 12.13 7.95
N ASP A 98 -13.18 13.20 7.80
CA ASP A 98 -12.96 14.45 8.56
C ASP A 98 -12.98 14.21 10.08
N GLU A 99 -13.83 13.29 10.55
CA GLU A 99 -13.95 12.93 11.97
C GLU A 99 -12.69 12.19 12.45
N GLU A 100 -12.24 11.17 11.70
CA GLU A 100 -10.99 10.46 11.99
C GLU A 100 -9.79 11.43 11.98
N GLY A 101 -9.74 12.35 11.02
CA GLY A 101 -8.72 13.39 10.95
C GLY A 101 -8.69 14.31 12.17
N LYS A 102 -9.87 14.72 12.69
CA LYS A 102 -9.97 15.50 13.95
C LYS A 102 -9.51 14.69 15.15
N GLN A 103 -9.90 13.41 15.25
CA GLN A 103 -9.48 12.52 16.34
C GLN A 103 -7.95 12.37 16.37
N PHE A 104 -7.32 12.13 15.21
CA PHE A 104 -5.86 12.07 15.12
C PHE A 104 -5.21 13.42 15.44
N THR A 105 -5.78 14.53 15.01
CA THR A 105 -5.28 15.88 15.35
C THR A 105 -5.29 16.09 16.88
N ALA A 106 -6.34 15.68 17.56
CA ALA A 106 -6.43 15.76 19.01
C ALA A 106 -5.42 14.85 19.71
N ALA A 107 -5.20 13.62 19.19
CA ALA A 107 -4.29 12.65 19.76
C ALA A 107 -2.81 12.99 19.54
N TRP A 108 -2.44 13.53 18.37
CA TRP A 108 -1.05 13.79 18.00
C TRP A 108 -0.62 15.26 18.19
N GLY A 109 -1.55 16.17 18.39
CA GLY A 109 -1.27 17.60 18.47
C GLY A 109 -0.98 18.28 17.12
N PHE A 110 -1.13 17.56 16.01
CA PHE A 110 -1.00 18.08 14.64
C PHE A 110 -1.93 17.32 13.70
N ARG A 111 -2.30 17.95 12.58
CA ARG A 111 -3.16 17.35 11.57
C ARG A 111 -2.38 16.32 10.75
N PRO A 112 -2.85 15.07 10.63
CA PRO A 112 -2.27 14.11 9.71
C PRO A 112 -2.39 14.61 8.28
N ASN A 113 -1.42 14.22 7.44
CA ASN A 113 -1.48 14.48 6.01
C ASN A 113 -1.83 13.17 5.29
N TRP A 114 -2.83 13.19 4.43
CA TRP A 114 -3.23 12.05 3.59
C TRP A 114 -3.77 12.52 2.26
N ASP A 115 -3.52 11.73 1.22
CA ASP A 115 -4.07 12.01 -0.11
C ASP A 115 -3.97 10.76 -1.00
N ILE A 116 -4.63 10.80 -2.16
CA ILE A 116 -4.59 9.74 -3.16
C ILE A 116 -3.29 9.86 -3.96
N VAL A 117 -2.57 8.73 -4.14
CA VAL A 117 -1.37 8.65 -4.98
C VAL A 117 -1.60 7.87 -6.27
N ALA A 118 -2.57 6.94 -6.28
CA ALA A 118 -2.92 6.15 -7.46
C ALA A 118 -4.35 5.61 -7.35
N TYR A 119 -4.85 5.03 -8.44
CA TYR A 119 -6.06 4.21 -8.45
C TYR A 119 -5.70 2.81 -8.92
N ASP A 120 -6.16 1.84 -8.16
CA ASP A 120 -6.08 0.41 -8.45
C ASP A 120 -7.47 -0.14 -8.77
N ALA A 121 -7.52 -1.37 -9.25
CA ALA A 121 -8.77 -2.08 -9.44
C ALA A 121 -8.75 -3.45 -8.72
N VAL A 122 -9.91 -3.89 -8.26
CA VAL A 122 -10.09 -5.27 -7.85
C VAL A 122 -10.33 -6.11 -9.11
N SER A 123 -9.33 -6.92 -9.47
CA SER A 123 -9.38 -7.83 -10.61
C SER A 123 -10.06 -9.14 -10.25
N ILE A 124 -10.93 -9.62 -11.12
CA ILE A 124 -11.37 -11.02 -11.10
C ILE A 124 -10.38 -11.81 -11.95
N ILE A 125 -9.83 -12.86 -11.37
CA ILE A 125 -8.95 -13.80 -12.07
C ILE A 125 -9.59 -15.18 -12.16
N VAL A 126 -9.37 -15.85 -13.27
CA VAL A 126 -9.79 -17.23 -13.51
C VAL A 126 -8.64 -18.01 -14.13
N ASN A 127 -8.69 -19.32 -14.04
CA ASN A 127 -7.70 -20.16 -14.72
C ASN A 127 -7.71 -19.90 -16.23
N VAL A 128 -6.56 -19.98 -16.90
CA VAL A 128 -6.44 -19.73 -18.35
C VAL A 128 -7.34 -20.64 -19.17
N GLU A 129 -7.58 -21.88 -18.70
CA GLU A 129 -8.46 -22.86 -19.37
C GLU A 129 -9.95 -22.68 -19.05
N SER A 130 -10.29 -21.83 -18.06
CA SER A 130 -11.69 -21.59 -17.71
C SER A 130 -12.46 -20.99 -18.91
N LYS A 131 -13.63 -21.54 -19.18
CA LYS A 131 -14.55 -20.97 -20.20
C LYS A 131 -15.34 -19.78 -19.66
N ASP A 132 -15.35 -19.62 -18.34
CA ASP A 132 -16.09 -18.60 -17.63
C ASP A 132 -15.19 -17.43 -17.26
N SER A 133 -15.23 -16.37 -18.05
CA SER A 133 -14.35 -15.19 -17.87
C SER A 133 -15.09 -13.85 -18.11
N VAL A 134 -16.43 -13.87 -18.06
CA VAL A 134 -17.26 -12.68 -18.28
C VAL A 134 -18.32 -12.59 -17.17
N PHE A 135 -18.31 -11.48 -16.42
CA PHE A 135 -19.13 -11.32 -15.22
C PHE A 135 -19.93 -10.03 -15.24
N THR A 136 -21.24 -10.14 -14.99
CA THR A 136 -22.04 -8.96 -14.63
C THR A 136 -21.92 -8.69 -13.12
N ILE A 137 -22.14 -7.45 -12.70
CA ILE A 137 -22.13 -7.10 -11.27
C ILE A 137 -23.18 -7.89 -10.51
N ALA A 138 -24.35 -8.10 -11.08
CA ALA A 138 -25.41 -8.91 -10.45
C ALA A 138 -24.97 -10.37 -10.26
N ARG A 139 -24.25 -10.94 -11.23
CA ARG A 139 -23.70 -12.29 -11.12
C ARG A 139 -22.60 -12.36 -10.04
N ILE A 140 -21.71 -11.37 -9.98
CA ILE A 140 -20.69 -11.28 -8.93
C ILE A 140 -21.35 -11.24 -7.54
N GLN A 141 -22.36 -10.39 -7.36
CA GLN A 141 -23.09 -10.30 -6.10
C GLN A 141 -23.72 -11.64 -5.71
N LYS A 142 -24.41 -12.28 -6.67
CA LYS A 142 -25.05 -13.58 -6.42
C LYS A 142 -24.04 -14.65 -6.03
N MET A 143 -22.96 -14.83 -6.78
CA MET A 143 -21.99 -15.89 -6.50
C MET A 143 -21.22 -15.67 -5.21
N LEU A 144 -21.03 -14.41 -4.77
CA LEU A 144 -20.36 -14.07 -3.51
C LEU A 144 -21.26 -14.24 -2.28
N THR A 145 -22.60 -14.24 -2.41
CA THR A 145 -23.55 -14.30 -1.29
C THR A 145 -24.34 -15.61 -1.22
N ASP A 146 -24.41 -16.37 -2.30
CA ASP A 146 -25.22 -17.59 -2.39
C ASP A 146 -24.41 -18.80 -1.93
N SER A 147 -24.65 -19.24 -0.69
CA SER A 147 -24.00 -20.42 -0.11
C SER A 147 -24.35 -21.74 -0.83
N SER A 148 -25.39 -21.76 -1.66
CA SER A 148 -25.73 -22.90 -2.52
C SER A 148 -24.99 -22.87 -3.87
N SER A 149 -24.28 -21.79 -4.15
CA SER A 149 -23.48 -21.62 -5.38
C SER A 149 -22.37 -22.67 -5.42
N LYS A 150 -22.21 -23.30 -6.57
CA LYS A 150 -21.07 -24.21 -6.84
C LYS A 150 -19.79 -23.44 -7.21
N ALA A 151 -19.84 -22.11 -7.22
CA ALA A 151 -18.66 -21.30 -7.51
C ALA A 151 -17.62 -21.47 -6.39
N ASP A 152 -16.42 -21.84 -6.76
CA ASP A 152 -15.26 -21.94 -5.87
C ASP A 152 -14.50 -20.61 -5.89
N ILE A 153 -14.64 -19.82 -4.83
CA ILE A 153 -14.18 -18.43 -4.82
C ILE A 153 -13.08 -18.27 -3.79
N ALA A 154 -11.98 -17.64 -4.17
CA ALA A 154 -10.87 -17.26 -3.30
C ALA A 154 -10.71 -15.74 -3.22
N VAL A 155 -10.51 -15.22 -1.99
CA VAL A 155 -10.18 -13.83 -1.68
C VAL A 155 -8.91 -13.73 -0.85
N ASP A 156 -8.24 -12.59 -0.86
CA ASP A 156 -6.88 -12.39 -0.32
C ASP A 156 -6.81 -12.20 1.21
N GLY A 157 -7.77 -12.72 1.97
CA GLY A 157 -7.70 -12.69 3.43
C GLY A 157 -8.99 -13.03 4.12
N ASN A 158 -8.87 -13.45 5.37
CA ASN A 158 -10.02 -13.75 6.26
C ASN A 158 -10.67 -12.47 6.78
N HIS A 159 -9.92 -11.40 6.94
CA HIS A 159 -10.37 -10.17 7.57
C HIS A 159 -9.70 -8.96 6.91
N ALA A 160 -10.56 -8.09 6.36
CA ALA A 160 -10.33 -6.68 6.16
C ALA A 160 -9.02 -6.29 5.44
N THR A 161 -8.59 -7.07 4.41
CA THR A 161 -7.80 -6.52 3.33
C THR A 161 -8.64 -5.48 2.60
N SER A 162 -8.02 -4.57 1.88
CA SER A 162 -8.79 -3.59 1.09
C SER A 162 -9.62 -4.25 -0.01
N THR A 163 -9.20 -5.41 -0.53
CA THR A 163 -9.97 -6.20 -1.51
C THR A 163 -11.25 -6.74 -0.87
N VAL A 164 -11.15 -7.41 0.28
CA VAL A 164 -12.30 -7.94 1.02
C VAL A 164 -13.25 -6.82 1.43
N ARG A 165 -12.74 -5.73 2.02
CA ARG A 165 -13.55 -4.58 2.38
C ARG A 165 -14.27 -3.98 1.15
N TYR A 166 -13.56 -3.79 0.04
CA TYR A 166 -14.15 -3.27 -1.19
C TYR A 166 -15.31 -4.16 -1.69
N LEU A 167 -15.13 -5.48 -1.67
CA LEU A 167 -16.17 -6.42 -2.07
C LEU A 167 -17.39 -6.32 -1.14
N LEU A 168 -17.19 -6.28 0.17
CA LEU A 168 -18.27 -6.18 1.15
C LEU A 168 -19.02 -4.84 1.06
N ASP A 169 -18.31 -3.73 1.03
CA ASP A 169 -18.91 -2.39 1.09
C ASP A 169 -19.46 -1.94 -0.26
N SER A 170 -18.64 -2.04 -1.32
CA SER A 170 -18.96 -1.45 -2.62
C SER A 170 -19.74 -2.40 -3.53
N VAL A 171 -19.37 -3.70 -3.53
CA VAL A 171 -20.02 -4.69 -4.39
C VAL A 171 -21.25 -5.29 -3.71
N LEU A 172 -21.12 -5.78 -2.48
CA LEU A 172 -22.19 -6.47 -1.74
C LEU A 172 -23.06 -5.51 -0.93
N LYS A 173 -22.66 -4.25 -0.77
CA LYS A 173 -23.39 -3.21 -0.03
C LYS A 173 -23.75 -3.64 1.39
N GLY A 174 -22.74 -4.19 2.11
CA GLY A 174 -22.85 -4.64 3.50
C GLY A 174 -23.39 -6.06 3.71
N LYS A 175 -23.70 -6.81 2.65
CA LYS A 175 -24.03 -8.23 2.78
C LYS A 175 -22.78 -9.05 3.03
N SER A 176 -22.93 -10.14 3.80
CA SER A 176 -21.85 -11.08 4.08
C SER A 176 -21.58 -12.02 2.91
N PHE A 177 -20.36 -12.57 2.87
CA PHE A 177 -20.02 -13.65 1.96
C PHE A 177 -20.77 -14.94 2.28
N GLY A 178 -21.05 -15.73 1.23
CA GLY A 178 -21.52 -17.11 1.36
C GLY A 178 -20.39 -18.05 1.81
N SER A 179 -20.74 -19.23 2.27
CA SER A 179 -19.79 -20.26 2.73
C SER A 179 -18.89 -20.85 1.63
N ASN A 180 -19.20 -20.55 0.36
CA ASN A 180 -18.40 -20.92 -0.81
C ASN A 180 -17.21 -19.97 -1.08
N VAL A 181 -17.11 -18.87 -0.33
CA VAL A 181 -15.98 -17.94 -0.42
C VAL A 181 -14.90 -18.34 0.58
N LYS A 182 -13.73 -18.66 0.08
CA LYS A 182 -12.57 -19.09 0.84
C LYS A 182 -11.58 -17.95 0.97
N ALA A 183 -11.03 -17.78 2.15
CA ALA A 183 -9.93 -16.86 2.37
C ALA A 183 -8.59 -17.55 2.15
N ALA A 184 -7.74 -16.97 1.34
CA ALA A 184 -6.36 -17.36 1.15
C ALA A 184 -5.43 -16.48 1.99
N ASN A 185 -4.20 -16.92 2.18
CA ASN A 185 -3.19 -16.15 2.90
C ASN A 185 -2.50 -15.15 1.96
N GLY A 186 -3.21 -14.07 1.62
CA GLY A 186 -2.76 -13.00 0.74
C GLY A 186 -3.02 -13.24 -0.75
N SER A 187 -2.74 -12.23 -1.55
CA SER A 187 -3.01 -12.20 -3.00
C SER A 187 -2.26 -13.28 -3.78
N LYS A 188 -1.01 -13.55 -3.42
CA LYS A 188 -0.22 -14.63 -4.06
C LYS A 188 -0.88 -15.99 -3.90
N ALA A 189 -1.40 -16.31 -2.71
CA ALA A 189 -2.09 -17.58 -2.46
C ALA A 189 -3.41 -17.69 -3.24
N VAL A 190 -4.11 -16.58 -3.49
CA VAL A 190 -5.28 -16.56 -4.40
C VAL A 190 -4.86 -16.91 -5.82
N ILE A 191 -3.78 -16.30 -6.32
CA ILE A 191 -3.25 -16.56 -7.67
C ILE A 191 -2.85 -18.03 -7.81
N ASP A 192 -2.12 -18.57 -6.85
CA ASP A 192 -1.70 -19.98 -6.84
C ASP A 192 -2.90 -20.92 -6.80
N TYR A 193 -3.92 -20.59 -5.99
CA TYR A 193 -5.15 -21.36 -5.92
C TYR A 193 -5.87 -21.43 -7.28
N VAL A 194 -6.07 -20.28 -7.92
CA VAL A 194 -6.73 -20.18 -9.24
C VAL A 194 -5.89 -20.86 -10.32
N SER A 195 -4.57 -20.75 -10.26
CA SER A 195 -3.66 -21.41 -11.22
C SER A 195 -3.80 -22.92 -11.22
N ASN A 196 -4.07 -23.51 -10.05
CA ASN A 196 -4.15 -24.94 -9.85
C ASN A 196 -5.58 -25.52 -9.90
N ASN A 197 -6.61 -24.65 -9.94
CA ASN A 197 -8.02 -25.05 -9.92
C ASN A 197 -8.76 -24.40 -11.08
N LYS A 198 -9.16 -25.19 -12.07
CA LYS A 198 -9.74 -24.71 -13.33
C LYS A 198 -11.05 -23.94 -13.16
N ASP A 199 -11.86 -24.33 -12.18
CA ASP A 199 -13.18 -23.75 -11.93
C ASP A 199 -13.16 -22.67 -10.82
N ALA A 200 -11.97 -22.39 -10.25
CA ALA A 200 -11.82 -21.37 -9.22
C ALA A 200 -11.85 -19.95 -9.80
N ILE A 201 -12.42 -19.04 -9.01
CA ILE A 201 -12.50 -17.62 -9.29
C ILE A 201 -11.77 -16.89 -8.15
N GLY A 202 -10.82 -16.03 -8.47
CA GLY A 202 -10.07 -15.24 -7.49
C GLY A 202 -10.36 -13.75 -7.60
N PHE A 203 -10.24 -13.05 -6.46
CA PHE A 203 -10.28 -11.58 -6.39
C PHE A 203 -8.96 -11.07 -5.80
N VAL A 204 -8.24 -10.25 -6.56
CA VAL A 204 -6.95 -9.66 -6.16
C VAL A 204 -6.83 -8.22 -6.64
N GLY A 205 -5.91 -7.44 -6.09
CA GLY A 205 -5.54 -6.14 -6.64
C GLY A 205 -4.92 -6.28 -8.03
N SER A 206 -5.21 -5.33 -8.94
CA SER A 206 -4.66 -5.40 -10.31
C SER A 206 -3.14 -5.24 -10.32
N SER A 207 -2.54 -4.64 -9.29
CA SER A 207 -1.09 -4.57 -9.10
C SER A 207 -0.39 -5.93 -9.03
N TRP A 208 -1.11 -7.00 -8.70
CA TRP A 208 -0.58 -8.36 -8.64
C TRP A 208 -0.58 -9.11 -9.97
N VAL A 209 -1.38 -8.68 -10.93
CA VAL A 209 -1.63 -9.45 -12.16
C VAL A 209 -1.64 -8.60 -13.44
N GLY A 210 -1.40 -7.28 -13.30
CA GLY A 210 -1.48 -6.34 -14.42
C GLY A 210 -0.13 -6.03 -15.07
N ASN A 211 0.97 -6.18 -14.35
CA ASN A 211 2.28 -5.72 -14.79
C ASN A 211 2.94 -6.71 -15.78
N GLN A 212 2.96 -6.33 -17.05
CA GLN A 212 3.55 -7.13 -18.13
C GLN A 212 5.09 -7.02 -18.20
N GLU A 213 5.69 -6.16 -17.39
CA GLU A 213 7.15 -6.02 -17.28
C GLU A 213 7.72 -6.80 -16.07
N ASP A 214 6.84 -7.29 -15.17
CA ASP A 214 7.22 -8.12 -14.03
C ASP A 214 7.35 -9.59 -14.45
N PRO A 215 8.55 -10.22 -14.37
CA PRO A 215 8.77 -11.59 -14.84
C PRO A 215 7.90 -12.62 -14.09
N GLU A 216 7.59 -12.40 -12.81
CA GLU A 216 6.74 -13.30 -12.03
C GLU A 216 5.30 -13.23 -12.53
N GLN A 217 4.75 -12.01 -12.65
CA GLN A 217 3.40 -11.81 -13.17
C GLN A 217 3.24 -12.30 -14.62
N VAL A 218 4.26 -12.11 -15.48
CA VAL A 218 4.28 -12.66 -16.84
C VAL A 218 4.25 -14.19 -16.83
N THR A 219 4.91 -14.82 -15.88
CA THR A 219 4.90 -16.29 -15.72
C THR A 219 3.53 -16.76 -15.24
N GLU A 220 2.91 -16.07 -14.29
CA GLU A 220 1.58 -16.38 -13.78
C GLU A 220 0.48 -16.16 -14.83
N ALA A 221 0.61 -15.15 -15.67
CA ALA A 221 -0.32 -14.86 -16.78
C ALA A 221 -0.42 -16.01 -17.82
N LYS A 222 0.48 -16.99 -17.79
CA LYS A 222 0.35 -18.22 -18.58
C LYS A 222 -0.64 -19.21 -17.98
N LYS A 223 -0.99 -19.07 -16.70
CA LYS A 223 -1.86 -20.00 -15.95
C LYS A 223 -3.20 -19.37 -15.60
N ILE A 224 -3.24 -18.05 -15.46
CA ILE A 224 -4.45 -17.30 -15.11
C ILE A 224 -4.73 -16.21 -16.15
N LYS A 225 -5.98 -15.74 -16.19
CA LYS A 225 -6.37 -14.57 -16.97
C LYS A 225 -7.32 -13.67 -16.18
N GLN A 226 -7.23 -12.38 -16.42
CA GLN A 226 -8.19 -11.41 -15.88
C GLN A 226 -9.51 -11.53 -16.65
N ALA A 227 -10.59 -11.61 -15.90
CA ALA A 227 -11.94 -11.65 -16.46
C ALA A 227 -12.45 -10.26 -16.88
N LEU A 228 -13.44 -10.26 -17.73
CA LEU A 228 -14.20 -9.09 -18.16
C LEU A 228 -15.35 -8.81 -17.20
N VAL A 229 -15.54 -7.56 -16.81
CA VAL A 229 -16.65 -7.13 -15.93
C VAL A 229 -17.52 -6.13 -16.66
N GLU A 230 -18.85 -6.25 -16.48
CA GLU A 230 -19.85 -5.41 -17.09
C GLU A 230 -19.64 -3.92 -16.78
N CYS A 231 -19.55 -3.11 -17.84
CA CYS A 231 -19.57 -1.66 -17.73
C CYS A 231 -21.01 -1.15 -17.76
N LYS A 232 -21.56 -0.80 -16.60
CA LYS A 232 -22.95 -0.27 -16.53
C LYS A 232 -23.14 1.09 -17.22
N ARG A 233 -22.07 1.85 -17.42
CA ARG A 233 -22.11 3.19 -18.02
C ARG A 233 -21.95 3.19 -19.54
N CYS A 234 -21.47 2.07 -20.13
CA CYS A 234 -21.08 2.01 -21.52
C CYS A 234 -22.20 1.52 -22.46
N GLY A 235 -23.34 1.17 -21.93
CA GLY A 235 -24.42 0.55 -22.68
C GLY A 235 -24.48 -0.97 -22.50
N LYS A 236 -25.57 -1.58 -23.01
CA LYS A 236 -25.86 -3.00 -22.83
C LYS A 236 -24.84 -3.88 -23.56
N GLY A 237 -24.30 -4.86 -22.87
CA GLY A 237 -23.39 -5.86 -23.44
C GLY A 237 -21.94 -5.42 -23.56
N TYR A 238 -21.56 -4.28 -22.98
CA TYR A 238 -20.16 -3.87 -22.92
C TYR A 238 -19.49 -4.38 -21.63
N PHE A 239 -18.32 -5.01 -21.80
CA PHE A 239 -17.51 -5.56 -20.70
C PHE A 239 -16.07 -5.07 -20.84
N ALA A 240 -15.43 -4.78 -19.72
CA ALA A 240 -14.08 -4.24 -19.68
C ALA A 240 -13.16 -5.09 -18.81
N LYS A 241 -11.87 -5.15 -19.15
CA LYS A 241 -10.78 -5.61 -18.27
C LYS A 241 -10.30 -4.44 -17.43
N PRO A 242 -9.73 -4.70 -16.23
CA PRO A 242 -9.06 -3.67 -15.45
C PRO A 242 -7.72 -3.30 -16.12
N ASN A 243 -7.70 -2.19 -16.81
CA ASN A 243 -6.49 -1.54 -17.34
C ASN A 243 -6.61 -0.03 -17.17
N GLN A 244 -5.51 0.69 -17.39
CA GLN A 244 -5.48 2.14 -17.15
C GLN A 244 -6.55 2.89 -17.95
N GLU A 245 -6.72 2.57 -19.22
CA GLU A 245 -7.71 3.20 -20.08
C GLU A 245 -9.13 2.99 -19.55
N THR A 246 -9.50 1.75 -19.23
CA THR A 246 -10.85 1.42 -18.77
C THR A 246 -11.13 1.94 -17.37
N ILE A 247 -10.09 2.11 -16.52
CA ILE A 247 -10.20 2.74 -15.20
C ILE A 247 -10.39 4.25 -15.36
N ILE A 248 -9.56 4.93 -16.14
CA ILE A 248 -9.65 6.38 -16.39
C ILE A 248 -11.00 6.74 -17.01
N ASN A 249 -11.47 5.98 -17.98
CA ASN A 249 -12.74 6.21 -18.65
C ASN A 249 -13.97 5.75 -17.84
N GLY A 250 -13.78 5.20 -16.63
CA GLY A 250 -14.85 4.69 -15.76
C GLY A 250 -15.60 3.50 -16.38
N GLN A 251 -14.97 2.75 -17.27
CA GLN A 251 -15.53 1.58 -17.93
C GLN A 251 -15.41 0.32 -17.06
N TYR A 252 -14.31 0.16 -16.32
CA TYR A 252 -14.16 -0.90 -15.33
C TYR A 252 -14.79 -0.47 -14.00
N PRO A 253 -15.74 -1.23 -13.43
CA PRO A 253 -16.54 -0.74 -12.31
C PRO A 253 -15.90 -0.92 -10.93
N MET A 254 -14.91 -1.81 -10.77
CA MET A 254 -14.35 -2.14 -9.46
C MET A 254 -13.01 -1.45 -9.23
N VAL A 255 -13.05 -0.12 -9.15
CA VAL A 255 -11.89 0.75 -8.94
C VAL A 255 -11.85 1.26 -7.51
N ARG A 256 -10.65 1.32 -6.93
CA ARG A 256 -10.39 1.85 -5.59
C ARG A 256 -9.20 2.81 -5.58
N PRO A 257 -9.22 3.86 -4.76
CA PRO A 257 -8.08 4.73 -4.58
C PRO A 257 -7.00 4.07 -3.72
N LEU A 258 -5.75 4.49 -3.92
CA LEU A 258 -4.62 4.19 -3.05
C LEU A 258 -4.21 5.46 -2.33
N TYR A 259 -4.30 5.45 -1.00
CA TYR A 259 -3.95 6.55 -0.14
C TYR A 259 -2.63 6.31 0.59
N TYR A 260 -1.89 7.37 0.84
CA TYR A 260 -0.99 7.43 1.98
C TYR A 260 -1.66 8.17 3.14
N ILE A 261 -1.30 7.84 4.36
CA ILE A 261 -1.60 8.59 5.58
C ILE A 261 -0.31 8.67 6.37
N ILE A 262 0.23 9.88 6.55
CA ILE A 262 1.51 10.11 7.20
C ILE A 262 1.35 10.84 8.53
N LYS A 263 2.06 10.35 9.55
CA LYS A 263 2.16 10.90 10.89
C LYS A 263 3.52 11.58 11.08
N GLU A 264 3.71 12.68 10.39
CA GLU A 264 4.90 13.53 10.49
C GLU A 264 4.50 15.00 10.63
N ASN A 265 5.15 15.70 11.59
CA ASN A 265 5.01 17.14 11.82
C ASN A 265 6.27 17.94 11.40
N HIS A 266 7.22 17.28 10.77
CA HIS A 266 8.48 17.85 10.26
C HIS A 266 8.78 17.28 8.88
N THR A 267 9.76 17.86 8.19
CA THR A 267 10.21 17.37 6.89
C THR A 267 11.20 16.22 7.07
N GLY A 268 10.70 15.02 7.29
CA GLY A 268 11.47 13.80 7.50
C GLY A 268 11.43 12.84 6.30
N LEU A 269 11.89 11.62 6.52
CA LEU A 269 11.99 10.57 5.49
C LEU A 269 10.62 10.15 4.95
N GLY A 270 9.58 10.14 5.81
CA GLY A 270 8.22 9.87 5.37
C GLY A 270 7.70 10.93 4.42
N THR A 271 7.91 12.23 4.74
CA THR A 271 7.58 13.35 3.83
C THR A 271 8.36 13.24 2.52
N GLY A 272 9.65 12.88 2.57
CA GLY A 272 10.46 12.63 1.37
C GLY A 272 9.89 11.54 0.49
N PHE A 273 9.48 10.43 1.08
CA PHE A 273 8.88 9.32 0.33
C PHE A 273 7.49 9.68 -0.23
N VAL A 274 6.65 10.38 0.53
CA VAL A 274 5.35 10.89 0.02
C VAL A 274 5.55 11.82 -1.19
N ASN A 275 6.52 12.73 -1.13
CA ASN A 275 6.86 13.58 -2.27
C ASN A 275 7.30 12.75 -3.48
N PHE A 276 8.13 11.73 -3.27
CA PHE A 276 8.53 10.83 -4.35
C PHE A 276 7.33 10.11 -4.96
N LEU A 277 6.44 9.53 -4.15
CA LEU A 277 5.22 8.87 -4.62
C LEU A 277 4.32 9.81 -5.44
N SER A 278 4.28 11.09 -5.05
CA SER A 278 3.38 12.11 -5.62
C SER A 278 3.95 12.85 -6.84
N LEU A 279 5.26 12.80 -7.04
CA LEU A 279 5.95 13.47 -8.15
C LEU A 279 6.21 12.51 -9.32
N GLU A 280 6.72 13.04 -10.41
CA GLU A 280 6.86 12.36 -11.70
C GLU A 280 7.44 10.95 -11.60
N ARG A 281 8.56 10.76 -10.87
CA ARG A 281 9.24 9.45 -10.80
C ARG A 281 8.36 8.36 -10.16
N GLY A 282 7.76 8.65 -9.02
CA GLY A 282 6.85 7.72 -8.35
C GLY A 282 5.56 7.48 -9.16
N GLN A 283 5.03 8.53 -9.78
CA GLN A 283 3.86 8.42 -10.63
C GLN A 283 4.11 7.58 -11.89
N LEU A 284 5.31 7.65 -12.46
CA LEU A 284 5.72 6.79 -13.57
C LEU A 284 5.82 5.31 -13.14
N ILE A 285 6.26 5.02 -11.92
CA ILE A 285 6.27 3.65 -11.38
C ILE A 285 4.84 3.12 -11.25
N PHE A 286 3.89 3.89 -10.69
CA PHE A 286 2.47 3.50 -10.67
C PHE A 286 1.96 3.20 -12.08
N ARG A 287 2.29 4.04 -13.05
CA ARG A 287 1.91 3.83 -14.45
C ARG A 287 2.50 2.55 -15.03
N ARG A 288 3.77 2.26 -14.82
CA ARG A 288 4.44 1.03 -15.30
C ARG A 288 3.86 -0.23 -14.65
N SER A 289 3.46 -0.13 -13.39
CA SER A 289 2.78 -1.21 -12.65
C SER A 289 1.28 -1.32 -12.98
N TYR A 290 0.83 -0.68 -14.05
CA TYR A 290 -0.55 -0.73 -14.56
C TYR A 290 -1.62 -0.14 -13.63
N LEU A 291 -1.23 0.65 -12.63
CA LEU A 291 -2.14 1.49 -11.87
C LEU A 291 -2.34 2.83 -12.58
N VAL A 292 -3.45 3.51 -12.29
CA VAL A 292 -3.66 4.87 -12.76
C VAL A 292 -3.00 5.85 -11.77
N PRO A 293 -1.99 6.62 -12.20
CA PRO A 293 -1.40 7.65 -11.36
C PRO A 293 -2.43 8.67 -10.87
N GLY A 294 -2.37 9.02 -9.58
CA GLY A 294 -3.34 9.94 -8.97
C GLY A 294 -2.96 11.40 -9.06
N LYS A 295 -1.70 11.71 -9.44
CA LYS A 295 -1.14 13.07 -9.45
C LYS A 295 -0.60 13.51 -10.83
N MET A 296 -0.81 12.70 -11.87
CA MET A 296 -0.45 13.05 -13.26
C MET A 296 -1.71 13.14 -14.11
N ASP A 297 -1.90 14.28 -14.77
CA ASP A 297 -2.91 14.43 -15.81
C ASP A 297 -2.39 13.86 -17.12
N PHE A 298 -3.06 12.82 -17.61
CA PHE A 298 -2.80 12.26 -18.94
C PHE A 298 -3.64 12.99 -19.99
N ASN A 299 -3.34 14.27 -20.23
CA ASN A 299 -3.88 14.98 -21.36
C ASN A 299 -3.19 14.47 -22.63
N ILE A 300 -3.93 13.75 -23.47
CA ILE A 300 -3.51 13.46 -24.86
C ILE A 300 -3.43 14.83 -25.54
N ARG A 301 -2.22 15.34 -25.76
CA ARG A 301 -2.05 16.48 -26.67
C ARG A 301 -2.47 16.03 -28.05
N LYS A 302 -3.62 16.51 -28.53
CA LYS A 302 -3.92 16.45 -29.94
C LYS A 302 -2.89 17.34 -30.63
N SER A 303 -1.96 16.73 -31.37
CA SER A 303 -1.14 17.50 -32.29
C SER A 303 -1.98 17.79 -33.50
N ASP A 304 -2.34 19.03 -33.69
CA ASP A 304 -2.86 19.52 -34.97
C ASP A 304 -1.67 19.53 -35.95
N TYR A 305 -1.56 18.46 -36.75
CA TYR A 305 -0.76 18.43 -37.97
C TYR A 305 -1.68 18.57 -39.17
#